data_ca5a0d0040acca0c9f53c1ff84e59a20
#
_entry.id   ca5a0d0040acca0c9f53c1ff84e59a20
#
_cell.length_a   1.000
_cell.length_b   1.000
_cell.length_c   1.000
_cell.angle_alpha   90.00
_cell.angle_beta   90.00
_cell.angle_gamma   90.00
#
_symmetry.space_group_name_H-M   'P 1'
#
loop_
_entity.id
_entity.type
_entity.pdbx_description
1 polymer ?
#
loop_
_entity_poly.entity_id
_entity_poly.type
_entity_poly.pdbx_seq_one_letter_code
_entity_poly.pdbx_strand_id
1 'polypeptide(L)'
;GIHNLVVLPSGTILIHYDGIYRYDGNGTCARHVFGFEDLKVIGPLKNGFVYDPVTNAVYFGEYNMTRPYGVRIFMGSDDGRQWKEIYRFSEGRIRHVHSLVPDQYRKRIWICTGDGDGECALFYTDDQFRSLQLLGGGDQSWRMVSLIPTEDALFWGSDAGQDAPADAINYIYCWSFSKNNRTRLNEI
;
A
#
# COMPACT_ATOMS: atom_id res chain seq x y z
N GLY A 1 19.80 4.22 0.80
CA GLY A 1 19.79 3.61 -0.55
C GLY A 1 18.45 3.76 -1.24
N ILE A 2 18.34 3.34 -2.51
CA ILE A 2 17.06 3.30 -3.23
C ILE A 2 16.16 2.25 -2.57
N HIS A 3 14.92 2.62 -2.26
CA HIS A 3 13.95 1.78 -1.57
C HIS A 3 12.96 1.12 -2.53
N ASN A 4 12.47 1.88 -3.53
CA ASN A 4 11.50 1.42 -4.51
C ASN A 4 11.80 1.98 -5.90
N LEU A 5 11.41 1.23 -6.92
CA LEU A 5 11.38 1.65 -8.33
C LEU A 5 10.02 1.31 -8.93
N VAL A 6 9.44 2.25 -9.66
CA VAL A 6 8.21 2.04 -10.43
C VAL A 6 8.47 2.49 -11.86
N VAL A 7 8.24 1.59 -12.82
CA VAL A 7 8.34 1.89 -14.26
C VAL A 7 6.96 2.18 -14.80
N LEU A 8 6.80 3.35 -15.41
CA LEU A 8 5.54 3.78 -16.02
C LEU A 8 5.44 3.30 -17.48
N PRO A 9 4.24 3.23 -18.07
CA PRO A 9 4.08 2.85 -19.48
C PRO A 9 4.83 3.73 -20.48
N SER A 10 5.13 4.97 -20.11
CA SER A 10 5.96 5.90 -20.89
C SER A 10 7.45 5.52 -20.95
N GLY A 11 7.87 4.56 -20.12
CA GLY A 11 9.29 4.26 -19.88
C GLY A 11 9.91 5.13 -18.77
N THR A 12 9.18 6.09 -18.23
CA THR A 12 9.63 6.88 -17.06
C THR A 12 9.84 5.97 -15.86
N ILE A 13 10.92 6.19 -15.12
CA ILE A 13 11.21 5.49 -13.86
C ILE A 13 11.00 6.47 -12.71
N LEU A 14 10.15 6.10 -11.77
CA LEU A 14 10.02 6.79 -10.49
C LEU A 14 10.84 6.05 -9.44
N ILE A 15 11.63 6.81 -8.69
CA ILE A 15 12.61 6.29 -7.74
C ILE A 15 12.28 6.85 -6.37
N HIS A 16 12.03 5.95 -5.40
CA HIS A 16 11.88 6.31 -4.00
C HIS A 16 13.24 6.20 -3.30
N TYR A 17 13.70 7.32 -2.75
CA TYR A 17 14.93 7.43 -1.93
C TYR A 17 14.63 8.25 -0.66
N ASP A 18 15.06 9.50 -0.55
CA ASP A 18 14.70 10.47 0.49
C ASP A 18 13.53 11.37 0.09
N GLY A 19 12.99 11.12 -1.06
CA GLY A 19 11.86 11.72 -1.74
C GLY A 19 11.53 10.88 -2.95
N ILE A 20 10.78 11.43 -3.90
CA ILE A 20 10.51 10.80 -5.18
C ILE A 20 11.26 11.54 -6.28
N TYR A 21 12.00 10.78 -7.05
CA TYR A 21 12.76 11.24 -8.20
C TYR A 21 12.18 10.63 -9.47
N ARG A 22 12.22 11.39 -10.56
CA ARG A 22 11.73 10.98 -11.86
C ARG A 22 12.86 10.96 -12.88
N TYR A 23 13.03 9.84 -13.56
CA TYR A 23 13.95 9.68 -14.68
C TYR A 23 13.15 9.35 -15.94
N ASP A 24 13.26 10.16 -17.00
CA ASP A 24 12.51 10.02 -18.25
C ASP A 24 13.32 9.40 -19.40
N GLY A 25 14.45 8.80 -19.07
CA GLY A 25 15.33 8.19 -20.07
C GLY A 25 16.32 9.17 -20.73
N ASN A 26 16.23 10.45 -20.42
CA ASN A 26 17.09 11.48 -21.00
C ASN A 26 18.15 11.95 -20.01
N GLY A 27 19.41 11.92 -20.43
CA GLY A 27 20.53 12.37 -19.62
C GLY A 27 20.95 11.33 -18.54
N THR A 28 21.69 11.80 -17.55
CA THR A 28 22.35 10.97 -16.54
C THR A 28 21.76 11.11 -15.14
N CYS A 29 20.80 12.02 -14.95
CA CYS A 29 20.27 12.35 -13.63
C CYS A 29 18.74 12.27 -13.59
N ALA A 30 18.22 11.70 -12.50
CA ALA A 30 16.82 11.81 -12.14
C ALA A 30 16.52 13.19 -11.53
N ARG A 31 15.31 13.71 -11.74
CA ARG A 31 14.84 14.97 -11.17
C ARG A 31 14.01 14.72 -9.93
N HIS A 32 14.29 15.45 -8.85
CA HIS A 32 13.44 15.46 -7.67
C HIS A 32 12.05 16.03 -8.02
N VAL A 33 10.98 15.33 -7.71
CA VAL A 33 9.60 15.71 -8.04
C VAL A 33 8.68 15.78 -6.81
N PHE A 34 9.06 15.15 -5.69
CA PHE A 34 8.29 15.23 -4.46
C PHE A 34 9.20 15.01 -3.23
N GLY A 35 9.25 16.00 -2.33
CA GLY A 35 10.05 15.97 -1.11
C GLY A 35 9.27 15.44 0.08
N PHE A 36 9.86 14.54 0.85
CA PHE A 36 9.26 14.05 2.08
C PHE A 36 9.46 15.04 3.24
N GLU A 37 10.62 15.69 3.30
CA GLU A 37 10.96 16.61 4.40
C GLU A 37 10.07 17.85 4.40
N ASP A 38 9.84 18.46 3.23
CA ASP A 38 9.08 19.71 3.10
C ASP A 38 7.65 19.60 3.62
N LEU A 39 7.05 18.41 3.47
CA LEU A 39 5.68 18.12 3.88
C LEU A 39 5.61 17.23 5.13
N LYS A 40 6.76 16.94 5.76
CA LYS A 40 6.87 15.96 6.86
C LYS A 40 6.21 14.63 6.50
N VAL A 41 6.40 14.21 5.24
CA VAL A 41 5.89 12.93 4.73
C VAL A 41 6.86 11.83 5.10
N ILE A 42 6.33 10.70 5.49
CA ILE A 42 7.12 9.48 5.71
C ILE A 42 6.94 8.56 4.51
N GLY A 43 8.05 8.19 3.90
CA GLY A 43 8.07 7.38 2.69
C GLY A 43 7.39 6.02 2.86
N PRO A 44 7.00 5.38 1.75
CA PRO A 44 6.33 4.10 1.76
C PRO A 44 7.24 2.94 2.15
N LEU A 45 6.64 1.85 2.65
CA LEU A 45 7.27 0.53 2.65
C LEU A 45 7.44 0.03 1.20
N LYS A 46 8.22 -1.05 0.99
CA LYS A 46 8.51 -1.58 -0.37
C LYS A 46 7.26 -1.80 -1.22
N ASN A 47 6.23 -2.39 -0.68
CA ASN A 47 4.98 -2.69 -1.40
C ASN A 47 3.94 -1.56 -1.31
N GLY A 48 4.32 -0.43 -0.73
CA GLY A 48 3.46 0.73 -0.56
C GLY A 48 3.60 1.79 -1.66
N PHE A 49 4.42 1.55 -2.70
CA PHE A 49 4.66 2.46 -3.83
C PHE A 49 4.36 1.74 -5.14
N VAL A 50 3.23 2.06 -5.79
CA VAL A 50 2.68 1.27 -6.89
C VAL A 50 2.12 2.13 -8.02
N TYR A 51 2.22 1.63 -9.24
CA TYR A 51 1.48 2.14 -10.40
C TYR A 51 0.19 1.35 -10.59
N ASP A 52 -0.93 2.05 -10.74
CA ASP A 52 -2.21 1.46 -11.10
C ASP A 52 -2.54 1.74 -12.57
N PRO A 53 -2.62 0.69 -13.41
CA PRO A 53 -2.92 0.86 -14.84
C PRO A 53 -4.37 1.29 -15.12
N VAL A 54 -5.30 1.10 -14.18
CA VAL A 54 -6.70 1.47 -14.33
C VAL A 54 -6.87 2.98 -14.28
N THR A 55 -6.22 3.63 -13.33
CA THR A 55 -6.27 5.08 -13.14
C THR A 55 -5.14 5.83 -13.84
N ASN A 56 -4.15 5.11 -14.39
CA ASN A 56 -2.91 5.65 -14.95
C ASN A 56 -2.19 6.59 -13.95
N ALA A 57 -2.14 6.21 -12.71
CA ALA A 57 -1.55 6.99 -11.64
C ALA A 57 -0.65 6.13 -10.74
N VAL A 58 0.23 6.80 -10.00
CA VAL A 58 1.09 6.16 -9.00
C VAL A 58 0.57 6.51 -7.62
N TYR A 59 0.59 5.54 -6.73
CA TYR A 59 0.14 5.74 -5.37
C TYR A 59 1.21 5.34 -4.37
N PHE A 60 1.26 6.01 -3.23
CA PHE A 60 1.95 5.50 -2.06
C PHE A 60 1.21 5.82 -0.77
N GLY A 61 1.31 4.90 0.20
CA GLY A 61 0.85 5.09 1.57
C GLY A 61 2.02 5.31 2.52
N GLU A 62 1.87 6.18 3.49
CA GLU A 62 2.90 6.43 4.49
C GLU A 62 3.14 5.20 5.37
N TYR A 63 4.43 4.91 5.60
CA TYR A 63 4.89 3.97 6.61
C TYR A 63 5.38 4.74 7.84
N ASN A 64 4.45 5.20 8.66
CA ASN A 64 4.72 6.09 9.79
C ASN A 64 4.75 5.32 11.11
N MET A 65 5.84 5.42 11.87
CA MET A 65 5.98 4.77 13.17
C MET A 65 5.57 5.67 14.35
N THR A 66 5.41 6.98 14.15
CA THR A 66 5.24 7.97 15.23
C THR A 66 3.86 8.64 15.31
N ARG A 67 3.03 8.53 14.31
CA ARG A 67 1.59 8.89 14.27
C ARG A 67 1.16 10.32 14.61
N PRO A 68 1.84 11.39 14.36
CA PRO A 68 1.35 12.68 14.85
C PRO A 68 0.14 13.26 14.08
N TYR A 69 -0.24 12.73 12.90
CA TYR A 69 -1.20 13.43 12.00
C TYR A 69 -2.18 12.52 11.26
N GLY A 70 -2.32 11.27 11.66
CA GLY A 70 -2.98 10.27 10.84
C GLY A 70 -2.11 9.85 9.64
N VAL A 71 -2.45 8.74 9.01
CA VAL A 71 -1.66 8.14 7.92
C VAL A 71 -2.22 8.58 6.58
N ARG A 72 -1.36 9.07 5.70
CA ARG A 72 -1.76 9.64 4.42
C ARG A 72 -1.52 8.69 3.26
N ILE A 73 -2.32 8.85 2.21
CA ILE A 73 -2.09 8.24 0.89
C ILE A 73 -1.93 9.37 -0.12
N PHE A 74 -0.90 9.28 -0.93
CA PHE A 74 -0.57 10.23 -1.97
C PHE A 74 -0.75 9.63 -3.35
N MET A 75 -1.08 10.49 -4.32
CA MET A 75 -1.20 10.15 -5.73
C MET A 75 -0.28 11.00 -6.57
N GLY A 76 0.51 10.34 -7.41
CA GLY A 76 1.28 10.96 -8.48
C GLY A 76 0.54 10.85 -9.81
N SER A 77 0.36 11.96 -10.49
CA SER A 77 -0.26 12.08 -11.80
C SER A 77 0.69 12.74 -12.81
N ASP A 78 0.24 12.91 -14.05
CA ASP A 78 1.04 13.51 -15.11
C ASP A 78 2.43 12.84 -15.23
N ASP A 79 2.43 11.52 -15.38
CA ASP A 79 3.66 10.74 -15.52
C ASP A 79 4.64 10.95 -14.32
N GLY A 80 4.07 11.09 -13.13
CA GLY A 80 4.81 11.29 -11.88
C GLY A 80 5.33 12.69 -11.63
N ARG A 81 4.89 13.69 -12.38
CA ARG A 81 5.33 15.09 -12.21
C ARG A 81 4.57 15.84 -11.11
N GLN A 82 3.30 15.46 -10.88
CA GLN A 82 2.43 16.13 -9.91
C GLN A 82 2.04 15.16 -8.80
N TRP A 83 2.12 15.64 -7.55
CA TRP A 83 1.81 14.83 -6.37
C TRP A 83 0.82 15.57 -5.47
N LYS A 84 -0.15 14.81 -4.92
CA LYS A 84 -1.10 15.34 -3.94
C LYS A 84 -1.52 14.27 -2.95
N GLU A 85 -1.84 14.70 -1.73
CA GLU A 85 -2.59 13.89 -0.77
C GLU A 85 -4.00 13.66 -1.31
N ILE A 86 -4.46 12.41 -1.27
CA ILE A 86 -5.80 12.04 -1.76
C ILE A 86 -6.66 11.39 -0.69
N TYR A 87 -6.05 10.86 0.36
CA TYR A 87 -6.74 10.26 1.48
C TYR A 87 -5.92 10.39 2.76
N ARG A 88 -6.62 10.44 3.88
CA ARG A 88 -6.01 10.44 5.21
C ARG A 88 -6.84 9.59 6.16
N PHE A 89 -6.25 8.56 6.73
CA PHE A 89 -6.82 7.88 7.88
C PHE A 89 -6.82 8.83 9.09
N SER A 90 -7.88 8.79 9.88
CA SER A 90 -7.92 9.54 11.14
C SER A 90 -6.80 9.10 12.08
N GLU A 91 -6.38 10.03 12.93
CA GLU A 91 -5.36 9.74 13.96
C GLU A 91 -5.75 8.52 14.79
N GLY A 92 -4.79 7.64 15.02
CA GLY A 92 -4.98 6.41 15.79
C GLY A 92 -5.74 5.28 15.08
N ARG A 93 -6.27 5.50 13.87
CA ARG A 93 -7.01 4.45 13.14
C ARG A 93 -6.12 3.32 12.67
N ILE A 94 -4.95 3.65 12.15
CA ILE A 94 -3.90 2.72 11.74
C ILE A 94 -2.53 3.32 12.06
N ARG A 95 -1.49 2.50 12.18
CA ARG A 95 -0.11 2.94 12.37
C ARG A 95 0.50 3.36 11.05
N HIS A 96 0.31 2.56 10.01
CA HIS A 96 0.87 2.80 8.68
C HIS A 96 0.20 1.93 7.61
N VAL A 97 0.50 2.24 6.36
CA VAL A 97 0.13 1.39 5.23
C VAL A 97 1.27 0.41 4.96
N HIS A 98 0.98 -0.88 4.96
CA HIS A 98 1.94 -1.93 4.59
C HIS A 98 2.10 -2.04 3.08
N SER A 99 0.98 -2.08 2.36
CA SER A 99 1.01 -2.16 0.89
C SER A 99 -0.24 -1.55 0.26
N LEU A 100 -0.07 -1.15 -0.99
CA LEU A 100 -1.14 -0.80 -1.93
C LEU A 100 -1.05 -1.79 -3.08
N VAL A 101 -2.16 -2.43 -3.43
CA VAL A 101 -2.16 -3.48 -4.45
C VAL A 101 -3.25 -3.21 -5.49
N PRO A 102 -2.89 -2.78 -6.70
CA PRO A 102 -3.83 -2.65 -7.80
C PRO A 102 -4.43 -4.00 -8.19
N ASP A 103 -5.73 -4.05 -8.34
CA ASP A 103 -6.50 -5.22 -8.76
C ASP A 103 -7.18 -4.93 -10.09
N GLN A 104 -6.60 -5.44 -11.16
CA GLN A 104 -7.14 -5.25 -12.53
C GLN A 104 -8.46 -6.00 -12.77
N TYR A 105 -8.73 -7.09 -12.03
CA TYR A 105 -9.95 -7.88 -12.19
C TYR A 105 -11.17 -7.13 -11.68
N ARG A 106 -11.00 -6.38 -10.56
CA ARG A 106 -12.10 -5.63 -9.90
C ARG A 106 -11.98 -4.12 -10.08
N LYS A 107 -10.92 -3.65 -10.78
CA LYS A 107 -10.65 -2.22 -11.04
C LYS A 107 -10.61 -1.43 -9.73
N ARG A 108 -9.87 -1.92 -8.74
CA ARG A 108 -9.75 -1.32 -7.41
C ARG A 108 -8.31 -1.37 -6.89
N ILE A 109 -8.07 -0.64 -5.83
CA ILE A 109 -6.80 -0.71 -5.09
C ILE A 109 -7.12 -1.28 -3.71
N TRP A 110 -6.39 -2.30 -3.31
CA TRP A 110 -6.38 -2.85 -1.97
C TRP A 110 -5.38 -2.11 -1.10
N ILE A 111 -5.72 -1.88 0.17
CA ILE A 111 -4.89 -1.21 1.16
C ILE A 111 -4.71 -2.14 2.34
N CYS A 112 -3.49 -2.63 2.57
CA CYS A 112 -3.13 -3.50 3.68
C CYS A 112 -2.54 -2.65 4.80
N THR A 113 -3.01 -2.85 6.02
CA THR A 113 -2.58 -2.09 7.21
C THR A 113 -2.23 -3.02 8.37
N GLY A 114 -1.52 -2.54 9.37
CA GLY A 114 -1.09 -3.25 10.59
C GLY A 114 -0.43 -2.27 11.56
N ASP A 115 0.14 -2.68 12.68
CA ASP A 115 0.67 -3.92 13.24
C ASP A 115 -0.18 -4.53 14.37
N GLY A 116 -0.82 -3.69 15.20
CA GLY A 116 -1.67 -4.16 16.28
C GLY A 116 -2.99 -4.72 15.75
N ASP A 117 -3.62 -5.61 16.50
CA ASP A 117 -4.85 -6.29 16.08
C ASP A 117 -5.92 -5.33 15.56
N GLY A 118 -6.19 -4.24 16.29
CA GLY A 118 -7.17 -3.23 15.88
C GLY A 118 -6.77 -2.41 14.66
N GLU A 119 -5.53 -2.52 14.20
CA GLU A 119 -4.97 -1.82 13.03
C GLU A 119 -4.82 -2.73 11.82
N CYS A 120 -4.77 -4.06 12.05
CA CYS A 120 -4.68 -5.06 11.00
C CYS A 120 -5.98 -5.10 10.21
N ALA A 121 -5.94 -4.67 8.95
CA ALA A 121 -7.12 -4.61 8.11
C ALA A 121 -6.78 -4.65 6.62
N LEU A 122 -7.73 -5.12 5.85
CA LEU A 122 -7.74 -5.03 4.40
C LEU A 122 -8.90 -4.13 3.97
N PHE A 123 -8.53 -2.95 3.48
CA PHE A 123 -9.46 -2.02 2.86
C PHE A 123 -9.37 -2.10 1.33
N TYR A 124 -10.34 -1.51 0.66
CA TYR A 124 -10.26 -1.26 -0.78
C TYR A 124 -10.97 0.04 -1.16
N THR A 125 -10.59 0.55 -2.32
CA THR A 125 -11.27 1.65 -3.00
C THR A 125 -11.46 1.30 -4.48
N ASP A 126 -12.61 1.64 -5.03
CA ASP A 126 -12.95 1.57 -6.46
C ASP A 126 -13.41 2.92 -7.01
N ASP A 127 -13.28 3.98 -6.21
CA ASP A 127 -13.69 5.35 -6.51
C ASP A 127 -12.56 6.39 -6.37
N GLN A 128 -11.30 5.95 -6.54
CA GLN A 128 -10.11 6.79 -6.43
C GLN A 128 -9.95 7.47 -5.06
N PHE A 129 -10.16 6.72 -3.98
CA PHE A 129 -10.01 7.15 -2.58
C PHE A 129 -11.03 8.20 -2.12
N ARG A 130 -12.17 8.36 -2.80
CA ARG A 130 -13.29 9.15 -2.26
C ARG A 130 -13.90 8.45 -1.05
N SER A 131 -13.88 7.12 -1.06
CA SER A 131 -14.24 6.27 0.08
C SER A 131 -13.33 5.06 0.21
N LEU A 132 -13.24 4.51 1.42
CA LEU A 132 -12.64 3.20 1.67
C LEU A 132 -13.70 2.25 2.22
N GLN A 133 -13.70 1.05 1.67
CA GLN A 133 -14.51 -0.06 2.14
C GLN A 133 -13.63 -1.05 2.91
N LEU A 134 -14.12 -1.57 4.03
CA LEU A 134 -13.44 -2.60 4.80
C LEU A 134 -13.87 -3.99 4.30
N LEU A 135 -12.90 -4.83 3.89
CA LEU A 135 -13.17 -6.25 3.62
C LEU A 135 -13.12 -7.06 4.92
N GLY A 136 -12.13 -6.83 5.75
CA GLY A 136 -11.97 -7.50 7.03
C GLY A 136 -10.77 -6.98 7.82
N GLY A 137 -10.73 -7.30 9.11
CA GLY A 137 -9.67 -6.85 10.01
C GLY A 137 -9.95 -7.25 11.45
N GLY A 138 -9.11 -6.77 12.37
CA GLY A 138 -9.30 -6.90 13.80
C GLY A 138 -8.44 -7.97 14.48
N ASP A 139 -7.62 -8.70 13.73
CA ASP A 139 -6.68 -9.69 14.27
C ASP A 139 -5.45 -9.87 13.35
N GLN A 140 -4.40 -10.57 13.83
CA GLN A 140 -3.14 -10.77 13.10
C GLN A 140 -3.30 -11.55 11.79
N SER A 141 -4.39 -12.24 11.56
CA SER A 141 -4.65 -12.92 10.29
C SER A 141 -4.91 -11.93 9.11
N TRP A 142 -5.17 -10.67 9.44
CA TRP A 142 -5.31 -9.56 8.49
C TRP A 142 -4.06 -8.67 8.42
N ARG A 143 -3.02 -8.97 9.19
CA ARG A 143 -1.73 -8.31 9.07
C ARG A 143 -0.99 -8.89 7.87
N MET A 144 -0.91 -8.14 6.81
CA MET A 144 -0.25 -8.54 5.59
C MET A 144 0.60 -7.41 5.02
N VAL A 145 1.76 -7.76 4.48
CA VAL A 145 2.66 -6.83 3.77
C VAL A 145 2.58 -7.02 2.25
N SER A 146 1.91 -8.08 1.81
CA SER A 146 1.72 -8.40 0.40
C SER A 146 0.39 -9.11 0.19
N LEU A 147 -0.24 -8.85 -0.95
CA LEU A 147 -1.53 -9.42 -1.35
C LEU A 147 -1.47 -9.77 -2.84
N ILE A 148 -2.00 -10.92 -3.20
CA ILE A 148 -2.08 -11.38 -4.59
C ILE A 148 -3.54 -11.49 -4.98
N PRO A 149 -4.08 -10.54 -5.76
CA PRO A 149 -5.41 -10.66 -6.34
C PRO A 149 -5.38 -11.59 -7.56
N THR A 150 -6.36 -12.47 -7.63
CA THR A 150 -6.69 -13.29 -8.81
C THR A 150 -8.14 -13.02 -9.22
N GLU A 151 -8.60 -13.59 -10.31
CA GLU A 151 -9.98 -13.41 -10.76
C GLU A 151 -10.99 -13.82 -9.68
N ASP A 152 -10.79 -14.95 -9.00
CA ASP A 152 -11.74 -15.53 -8.07
C ASP A 152 -11.43 -15.30 -6.59
N ALA A 153 -10.20 -14.89 -6.26
CA ALA A 153 -9.72 -14.87 -4.88
C ALA A 153 -8.65 -13.82 -4.61
N LEU A 154 -8.40 -13.60 -3.32
CA LEU A 154 -7.21 -12.93 -2.80
C LEU A 154 -6.38 -13.92 -2.00
N PHE A 155 -5.06 -13.86 -2.11
CA PHE A 155 -4.13 -14.66 -1.33
C PHE A 155 -3.15 -13.77 -0.59
N TRP A 156 -2.84 -14.12 0.66
CA TRP A 156 -1.80 -13.43 1.43
C TRP A 156 -1.19 -14.34 2.49
N GLY A 157 0.04 -14.01 2.93
CA GLY A 157 0.61 -14.51 4.16
C GLY A 157 0.37 -13.52 5.29
N SER A 158 0.02 -13.97 6.49
CA SER A 158 0.08 -13.09 7.65
C SER A 158 1.54 -12.81 8.02
N ASP A 159 1.79 -11.67 8.65
CA ASP A 159 3.12 -11.17 9.01
C ASP A 159 3.15 -10.78 10.50
N ALA A 160 2.69 -11.69 11.36
CA ALA A 160 2.78 -11.50 12.80
C ALA A 160 4.26 -11.45 13.21
N GLY A 161 4.70 -10.28 13.66
CA GLY A 161 6.08 -10.00 14.05
C GLY A 161 6.27 -10.00 15.57
N GLN A 162 7.38 -9.42 16.05
CA GLN A 162 7.75 -9.37 17.47
C GLN A 162 6.74 -8.58 18.33
N ASP A 163 5.95 -7.72 17.73
CA ASP A 163 4.92 -6.89 18.36
C ASP A 163 3.51 -7.54 18.31
N ALA A 164 3.40 -8.75 17.77
CA ALA A 164 2.20 -9.57 17.83
C ALA A 164 2.13 -10.36 19.15
N PRO A 165 0.95 -10.94 19.52
CA PRO A 165 0.86 -11.89 20.62
C PRO A 165 1.88 -13.02 20.48
N ALA A 166 2.46 -13.46 21.62
CA ALA A 166 3.55 -14.45 21.64
C ALA A 166 3.19 -15.82 21.04
N ASP A 167 1.91 -16.12 20.95
CA ASP A 167 1.34 -17.34 20.36
C ASP A 167 0.84 -17.14 18.93
N ALA A 168 1.09 -15.98 18.33
CA ALA A 168 0.69 -15.71 16.95
C ALA A 168 1.50 -16.58 15.99
N ILE A 169 0.78 -17.32 15.15
CA ILE A 169 1.36 -18.17 14.10
C ILE A 169 0.99 -17.57 12.73
N ASN A 170 1.95 -17.54 11.83
CA ASN A 170 1.74 -17.07 10.47
C ASN A 170 1.17 -18.17 9.58
N TYR A 171 0.21 -17.80 8.75
CA TYR A 171 -0.48 -18.69 7.83
C TYR A 171 -0.67 -18.04 6.47
N ILE A 172 -0.83 -18.90 5.45
CA ILE A 172 -1.36 -18.48 4.16
C ILE A 172 -2.89 -18.46 4.24
N TYR A 173 -3.48 -17.37 3.78
CA TYR A 173 -4.93 -17.16 3.72
C TYR A 173 -5.41 -16.99 2.29
N CYS A 174 -6.66 -17.35 2.07
CA CYS A 174 -7.40 -17.13 0.84
C CYS A 174 -8.76 -16.49 1.18
N TRP A 175 -9.10 -15.41 0.50
CA TRP A 175 -10.48 -14.89 0.46
C TRP A 175 -11.12 -15.30 -0.84
N SER A 176 -12.18 -16.10 -0.79
CA SER A 176 -12.97 -16.48 -1.96
C SER A 176 -14.12 -15.51 -2.16
N PHE A 177 -14.20 -14.86 -3.33
CA PHE A 177 -15.29 -13.93 -3.63
C PHE A 177 -16.63 -14.65 -3.83
N SER A 178 -16.63 -15.83 -4.44
CA SER A 178 -17.85 -16.62 -4.65
C SER A 178 -18.46 -17.11 -3.35
N LYS A 179 -17.62 -17.44 -2.35
CA LYS A 179 -18.06 -17.92 -1.04
C LYS A 179 -18.20 -16.80 -0.01
N ASN A 180 -17.66 -15.61 -0.31
CA ASN A 180 -17.58 -14.45 0.58
C ASN A 180 -17.02 -14.81 1.94
N ASN A 181 -15.95 -15.60 1.97
CA ASN A 181 -15.31 -16.01 3.21
C ASN A 181 -13.78 -16.12 3.08
N ARG A 182 -13.13 -16.02 4.23
CA ARG A 182 -11.70 -16.27 4.40
C ARG A 182 -11.47 -17.72 4.84
N THR A 183 -10.48 -18.36 4.25
CA THR A 183 -10.02 -19.70 4.61
C THR A 183 -8.53 -19.65 4.92
N ARG A 184 -8.13 -20.27 6.01
CA ARG A 184 -6.73 -20.54 6.33
C ARG A 184 -6.29 -21.77 5.54
N LEU A 185 -5.18 -21.67 4.81
CA LEU A 185 -4.67 -22.74 3.95
C LEU A 185 -3.55 -23.51 4.65
N ASN A 186 -2.42 -22.87 4.91
CA ASN A 186 -1.22 -23.50 5.44
C ASN A 186 -0.51 -22.61 6.46
N GLU A 187 0.21 -23.22 7.39
CA GLU A 187 1.18 -22.58 8.28
C GLU A 187 2.46 -22.24 7.52
N ILE A 188 3.09 -21.11 7.89
CA ILE A 188 4.37 -20.64 7.31
C ILE A 188 5.48 -20.82 8.32
#